data_9cdac9ef4d35b9b9fe1ed812267025ad
#
_entry.id   9cdac9ef4d35b9b9fe1ed812267025ad
#
_cell.length_a   1.000
_cell.length_b   1.000
_cell.length_c   1.000
_cell.angle_alpha   90.00
_cell.angle_beta   90.00
_cell.angle_gamma   90.00
#
_symmetry.space_group_name_H-M   'P 1'
#
loop_
_entity.id
_entity.type
_entity.pdbx_description
1 polymer ?
#
loop_
_entity_poly.entity_id
_entity_poly.type
_entity_poly.pdbx_seq_one_letter_code
_entity_poly.pdbx_strand_id
1 'polypeptide(L)' 'MEYKTYDELISLVAEFRLEHRNLTDDELDKLVKQTFKIDQATLRELDGVSDLLQIGQ' A
#
# COMPACT_ATOMS: atom_id res chain seq x y z
N MET A 1 -3.17 -2.60 11.61
CA MET A 1 -4.37 -1.88 11.15
C MET A 1 -5.26 -2.83 10.38
N GLU A 2 -6.57 -2.73 10.56
CA GLU A 2 -7.51 -3.64 9.93
C GLU A 2 -8.22 -2.99 8.75
N TYR A 3 -8.67 -3.81 7.83
CA TYR A 3 -9.42 -3.37 6.66
C TYR A 3 -10.51 -4.39 6.35
N LYS A 4 -11.61 -3.92 5.76
CA LYS A 4 -12.78 -4.77 5.45
C LYS A 4 -12.77 -5.25 4.00
N THR A 5 -12.33 -4.42 3.08
CA THR A 5 -12.30 -4.72 1.66
C THR A 5 -10.94 -4.41 1.08
N TYR A 6 -10.68 -4.97 -0.09
CA TYR A 6 -9.43 -4.73 -0.80
C TYR A 6 -9.28 -3.25 -1.18
N ASP A 7 -10.40 -2.64 -1.60
CA ASP A 7 -10.40 -1.21 -1.96
C ASP A 7 -10.03 -0.35 -0.75
N GLU A 8 -10.55 -0.70 0.41
CA GLU A 8 -10.22 0.02 1.65
C GLU A 8 -8.73 -0.11 1.96
N LEU A 9 -8.17 -1.31 1.77
CA LEU A 9 -6.75 -1.54 1.99
C LEU A 9 -5.91 -0.66 1.06
N ILE A 10 -6.28 -0.58 -0.21
CA ILE A 10 -5.57 0.26 -1.18
C ILE A 10 -5.57 1.72 -0.74
N SER A 11 -6.72 2.22 -0.32
CA SER A 11 -6.85 3.59 0.15
C SER A 11 -6.02 3.86 1.39
N LEU A 12 -6.04 2.95 2.36
CA LEU A 12 -5.28 3.09 3.59
C LEU A 12 -3.78 3.07 3.33
N VAL A 13 -3.33 2.18 2.45
CA VAL A 13 -1.90 2.11 2.10
C VAL A 13 -1.46 3.38 1.39
N ALA A 14 -2.29 3.92 0.50
CA ALA A 14 -1.98 5.16 -0.19
C ALA A 14 -1.83 6.32 0.78
N GLU A 15 -2.75 6.45 1.73
CA GLU A 15 -2.66 7.49 2.76
C GLU A 15 -1.42 7.30 3.63
N PHE A 16 -1.14 6.07 4.01
CA PHE A 16 0.03 5.74 4.82
C PHE A 16 1.32 6.17 4.12
N ARG A 17 1.41 5.91 2.81
CA ARG A 17 2.59 6.31 2.03
C ARG A 17 2.75 7.82 1.97
N LEU A 18 1.66 8.54 1.85
CA LEU A 18 1.70 10.01 1.84
C LEU A 18 2.20 10.57 3.17
N GLU A 19 1.78 9.97 4.27
CA GLU A 19 2.21 10.39 5.60
C GLU A 19 3.68 10.09 5.87
N HIS A 20 4.21 9.06 5.22
CA HIS A 20 5.58 8.59 5.44
C HIS A 20 6.47 8.78 4.20
N ARG A 21 6.18 9.77 3.39
CA ARG A 21 6.91 10.01 2.14
C ARG A 21 8.38 10.37 2.32
N ASN A 22 8.79 10.65 3.54
CA ASN A 22 10.19 10.94 3.85
C ASN A 22 11.04 9.69 4.03
N LEU A 23 10.42 8.52 4.02
CA LEU A 23 11.12 7.24 4.11
C LEU A 23 11.54 6.75 2.72
N THR A 24 12.56 5.88 2.69
CA THR A 24 12.93 5.22 1.44
C THR A 24 11.87 4.19 1.07
N ASP A 25 11.85 3.78 -0.20
CA ASP A 25 10.89 2.79 -0.67
C ASP A 25 10.99 1.49 0.11
N ASP A 26 12.22 1.03 0.37
CA ASP A 26 12.43 -0.20 1.13
C ASP A 26 11.91 -0.10 2.56
N GLU A 27 12.18 1.00 3.21
CA GLU A 27 11.70 1.23 4.57
C GLU A 27 10.18 1.33 4.60
N LEU A 28 9.61 2.04 3.64
CA LEU A 28 8.18 2.23 3.54
C LEU A 28 7.46 0.90 3.31
N ASP A 29 7.96 0.08 2.39
CA ASP A 29 7.38 -1.24 2.12
C ASP A 29 7.41 -2.12 3.37
N LYS A 30 8.54 -2.12 4.07
CA LYS A 30 8.67 -2.90 5.29
C LYS A 30 7.66 -2.46 6.34
N LEU A 31 7.50 -1.16 6.50
CA LEU A 31 6.59 -0.60 7.49
C LEU A 31 5.13 -0.90 7.12
N VAL A 32 4.79 -0.79 5.84
CA VAL A 32 3.44 -1.11 5.35
C VAL A 32 3.11 -2.58 5.63
N LYS A 33 4.03 -3.48 5.32
CA LYS A 33 3.80 -4.90 5.57
C LYS A 33 3.55 -5.18 7.05
N GLN A 34 4.29 -4.53 7.92
CA GLN A 34 4.13 -4.71 9.37
C GLN A 34 2.83 -4.09 9.89
N THR A 35 2.55 -2.86 9.44
CA THR A 35 1.39 -2.13 9.94
C THR A 35 0.08 -2.77 9.50
N PHE A 36 0.00 -3.21 8.26
CA PHE A 36 -1.23 -3.80 7.70
C PHE A 36 -1.23 -5.32 7.76
N LYS A 37 -0.14 -5.93 8.23
CA LYS A 37 0.00 -7.39 8.38
C LYS A 37 -0.22 -8.11 7.05
N ILE A 38 0.40 -7.60 5.99
CA ILE A 38 0.34 -8.20 4.66
C ILE A 38 1.72 -8.72 4.26
N ASP A 39 1.74 -9.65 3.30
CA ASP A 39 3.00 -10.20 2.80
C ASP A 39 3.48 -9.45 1.56
N GLN A 40 4.64 -9.85 1.05
CA GLN A 40 5.24 -9.21 -0.12
C GLN A 40 4.37 -9.38 -1.36
N ALA A 41 3.74 -10.55 -1.51
CA ALA A 41 2.88 -10.81 -2.67
C ALA A 41 1.68 -9.88 -2.69
N THR A 42 1.04 -9.68 -1.52
CA THR A 42 -0.09 -8.76 -1.39
C THR A 42 0.33 -7.33 -1.71
N LEU A 43 1.49 -6.92 -1.22
CA LEU A 43 2.00 -5.58 -1.46
C LEU A 43 2.23 -5.35 -2.96
N ARG A 44 2.75 -6.33 -3.66
CA ARG A 44 2.94 -6.24 -5.11
C ARG A 44 1.62 -6.12 -5.85
N GLU A 45 0.61 -6.84 -5.41
CA GLU A 45 -0.72 -6.75 -6.01
C GLU A 45 -1.30 -5.35 -5.82
N LEU A 46 -1.13 -4.78 -4.65
CA LEU A 46 -1.58 -3.41 -4.38
C LEU A 46 -0.90 -2.41 -5.30
N ASP A 47 0.39 -2.54 -5.50
CA ASP A 47 1.14 -1.65 -6.39
C ASP A 47 0.66 -1.78 -7.83
N GLY A 48 0.40 -3.01 -8.29
CA GLY A 48 -0.12 -3.25 -9.62
C GLY A 48 -1.49 -2.63 -9.85
N VAL A 49 -2.39 -2.79 -8.89
CA VAL A 49 -3.73 -2.22 -8.97
C VAL A 49 -3.66 -0.69 -8.97
N SER A 50 -2.80 -0.13 -8.13
CA SER A 50 -2.62 1.31 -8.06
C SER A 50 -2.15 1.87 -9.40
N ASP A 51 -1.20 1.21 -10.04
CA ASP A 51 -0.71 1.61 -11.34
C ASP A 51 -1.81 1.57 -12.41
N LEU A 52 -2.62 0.50 -12.40
CA LEU A 52 -3.72 0.36 -13.34
C LEU A 52 -4.76 1.46 -13.16
N LEU A 53 -5.06 1.82 -11.92
CA LEU A 53 -6.01 2.89 -11.65
C LEU A 53 -5.51 4.24 -12.14
N GLN A 54 -4.21 4.48 -11.99
CA GLN A 54 -3.61 5.73 -12.47
C GLN A 54 -3.60 5.80 -13.99
N ILE A 55 -3.31 4.70 -14.66
CA ILE A 55 -3.27 4.65 -16.13
C ILE A 55 -4.69 4.76 -16.69
N GLY A 56 -5.67 4.22 -16.01
CA GLY A 56 -7.06 4.24 -16.45
C GLY A 56 -7.72 5.60 -16.44
N GLN A 57 -7.04 6.57 -15.92
CA GLN A 57 -7.53 7.93 -15.91
C GLN A 57 -6.91 8.75 -17.04
#